data_9e3280941b5774a94a1ff496621b7047
#
_entry.id   9e3280941b5774a94a1ff496621b7047
#
_cell.length_a   1.000
_cell.length_b   1.000
_cell.length_c   1.000
_cell.angle_alpha   90.00
_cell.angle_beta   90.00
_cell.angle_gamma   90.00
#
_symmetry.space_group_name_H-M   'P 1'
#
loop_
_entity.id
_entity.type
_entity.pdbx_description
1 polymer ?
#
loop_
_entity_poly.entity_id
_entity_poly.type
_entity_poly.pdbx_seq_one_letter_code
_entity_poly.pdbx_strand_id
1 'polypeptide(L)'
;MTVDKDDGIRPQTTVAGLAKLKAAFQKNGTTTAGNSSQVTDGASCILLARRDVANRLGCKIIGRIVSFAVAGVPPKVMGIGPAYAIPAALENCGLSINDIDIFEINEAFASQATYSVNKLGVPKEKLNPKGGAIALGHPLGMTGSRMICTLMHELERTKKRFGIVSMCIGTGMGAAGVFERE
;
A
#
# COMPACT_ATOMS: atom_id res chain seq x y z
N MET A 1 28.23 5.24 -17.50
CA MET A 1 28.25 5.24 -16.01
C MET A 1 27.61 3.95 -15.54
N THR A 2 28.25 3.18 -14.69
CA THR A 2 27.64 1.98 -14.10
C THR A 2 27.03 2.36 -12.76
N VAL A 3 25.73 2.08 -12.56
CA VAL A 3 25.04 2.27 -11.29
C VAL A 3 24.91 0.90 -10.64
N ASP A 4 25.56 0.70 -9.51
CA ASP A 4 25.67 -0.58 -8.81
C ASP A 4 25.17 -0.53 -7.36
N LYS A 5 24.67 0.63 -6.92
CA LYS A 5 24.15 0.84 -5.57
C LYS A 5 22.85 1.60 -5.58
N ASP A 6 21.94 1.22 -4.67
CA ASP A 6 20.74 1.97 -4.34
C ASP A 6 21.15 3.26 -3.61
N ASP A 7 20.76 4.41 -4.13
CA ASP A 7 21.11 5.73 -3.56
C ASP A 7 20.08 6.26 -2.56
N GLY A 8 18.94 5.59 -2.42
CA GLY A 8 17.85 5.95 -1.49
C GLY A 8 18.15 5.63 -0.03
N ILE A 9 19.07 4.70 0.24
CA ILE A 9 19.35 4.20 1.60
C ILE A 9 20.18 5.24 2.38
N ARG A 10 19.69 5.60 3.59
CA ARG A 10 20.36 6.55 4.51
C ARG A 10 20.55 5.88 5.88
N PRO A 11 21.62 5.09 6.07
CA PRO A 11 21.83 4.29 7.28
C PRO A 11 22.04 5.13 8.55
N GLN A 12 22.41 6.41 8.42
CA GLN A 12 22.60 7.32 9.54
C GLN A 12 21.30 8.03 9.99
N THR A 13 20.15 7.64 9.44
CA THR A 13 18.86 8.23 9.82
C THR A 13 18.56 8.01 11.31
N THR A 14 18.25 9.11 12.01
CA THR A 14 17.87 9.09 13.43
C THR A 14 16.61 9.91 13.65
N VAL A 15 15.87 9.63 14.72
CA VAL A 15 14.70 10.42 15.11
C VAL A 15 15.07 11.90 15.31
N ALA A 16 16.19 12.17 15.95
CA ALA A 16 16.69 13.55 16.14
C ALA A 16 17.05 14.24 14.81
N GLY A 17 17.57 13.48 13.84
CA GLY A 17 17.83 13.98 12.49
C GLY A 17 16.54 14.32 11.73
N LEU A 18 15.56 13.43 11.77
CA LEU A 18 14.24 13.62 11.15
C LEU A 18 13.49 14.83 11.74
N ALA A 19 13.58 15.04 13.06
CA ALA A 19 12.94 16.17 13.75
C ALA A 19 13.49 17.55 13.32
N LYS A 20 14.68 17.61 12.72
CA LYS A 20 15.29 18.86 12.23
C LYS A 20 14.87 19.21 10.79
N LEU A 21 14.19 18.33 10.10
CA LEU A 21 13.78 18.54 8.71
C LEU A 21 12.69 19.61 8.63
N LYS A 22 12.79 20.44 7.60
CA LYS A 22 11.80 21.48 7.32
C LYS A 22 10.51 20.86 6.76
N ALA A 23 9.37 21.43 7.16
CA ALA A 23 8.08 21.09 6.57
C ALA A 23 8.08 21.43 5.07
N ALA A 24 7.57 20.50 4.24
CA ALA A 24 7.62 20.60 2.78
C ALA A 24 6.50 21.48 2.18
N PHE A 25 5.32 21.50 2.81
CA PHE A 25 4.13 22.10 2.19
C PHE A 25 3.57 23.30 2.96
N GLN A 26 3.69 23.33 4.25
CA GLN A 26 3.10 24.37 5.08
C GLN A 26 4.07 24.79 6.19
N LYS A 27 4.19 26.10 6.44
CA LYS A 27 4.96 26.60 7.58
C LYS A 27 4.42 25.97 8.88
N ASN A 28 5.32 25.39 9.67
CA ASN A 28 4.99 24.63 10.88
C ASN A 28 4.17 23.35 10.62
N GLY A 29 4.15 22.83 9.39
CA GLY A 29 3.54 21.54 9.06
C GLY A 29 4.36 20.37 9.56
N THR A 30 3.78 19.17 9.52
CA THR A 30 4.41 17.92 9.99
C THR A 30 4.98 17.05 8.88
N THR A 31 4.60 17.30 7.63
CA THR A 31 5.09 16.54 6.47
C THR A 31 6.43 17.09 6.00
N THR A 32 7.45 16.24 6.00
CA THR A 32 8.84 16.55 5.63
C THR A 32 9.35 15.56 4.60
N ALA A 33 10.51 15.80 4.01
CA ALA A 33 11.17 14.82 3.14
C ALA A 33 11.48 13.48 3.83
N GLY A 34 11.64 13.48 5.15
CA GLY A 34 11.97 12.26 5.93
C GLY A 34 10.77 11.38 6.28
N ASN A 35 9.54 11.88 6.10
CA ASN A 35 8.31 11.11 6.33
C ASN A 35 7.36 11.11 5.13
N SER A 36 7.96 11.28 3.94
CA SER A 36 7.30 11.20 2.63
C SER A 36 7.95 10.10 1.81
N SER A 37 7.18 9.48 0.91
CA SER A 37 7.73 8.53 -0.04
C SER A 37 8.63 9.22 -1.05
N GLN A 38 9.60 8.49 -1.56
CA GLN A 38 10.45 8.95 -2.65
C GLN A 38 9.72 8.80 -3.99
N VAL A 39 9.71 9.87 -4.80
CA VAL A 39 9.34 9.78 -6.21
C VAL A 39 10.49 9.10 -6.94
N THR A 40 10.23 7.97 -7.56
CA THR A 40 11.26 7.12 -8.15
C THR A 40 10.69 6.32 -9.32
N ASP A 41 11.57 5.71 -10.10
CA ASP A 41 11.19 4.79 -11.16
C ASP A 41 10.98 3.37 -10.62
N GLY A 42 10.15 2.60 -11.31
CA GLY A 42 9.91 1.22 -10.94
C GLY A 42 8.94 0.55 -11.91
N ALA A 43 9.03 -0.78 -11.98
CA ALA A 43 8.14 -1.60 -12.78
C ALA A 43 7.75 -2.86 -12.00
N SER A 44 6.51 -3.32 -12.19
CA SER A 44 6.04 -4.60 -11.70
C SER A 44 5.02 -5.20 -12.67
N CYS A 45 4.86 -6.50 -12.65
CA CYS A 45 3.95 -7.21 -13.53
C CYS A 45 3.17 -8.28 -12.75
N ILE A 46 1.88 -8.37 -13.03
CA ILE A 46 0.99 -9.40 -12.49
C ILE A 46 0.28 -10.06 -13.67
N LEU A 47 0.37 -11.38 -13.75
CA LEU A 47 -0.41 -12.16 -14.71
C LEU A 47 -1.78 -12.45 -14.14
N LEU A 48 -2.81 -11.94 -14.79
CA LEU A 48 -4.22 -12.22 -14.48
C LEU A 48 -4.82 -13.14 -15.54
N ALA A 49 -5.59 -14.12 -15.10
CA ALA A 49 -6.30 -15.02 -15.99
C ALA A 49 -7.63 -15.46 -15.37
N ARG A 50 -8.60 -15.81 -16.22
CA ARG A 50 -9.76 -16.57 -15.76
C ARG A 50 -9.29 -17.93 -15.24
N ARG A 51 -9.93 -18.41 -14.20
CA ARG A 51 -9.57 -19.67 -13.54
C ARG A 51 -9.53 -20.88 -14.49
N ASP A 52 -10.52 -20.99 -15.36
CA ASP A 52 -10.59 -22.07 -16.34
C ASP A 52 -9.41 -22.03 -17.33
N VAL A 53 -8.97 -20.84 -17.71
CA VAL A 53 -7.79 -20.63 -18.57
C VAL A 53 -6.49 -20.98 -17.82
N ALA A 54 -6.35 -20.49 -16.59
CA ALA A 54 -5.17 -20.81 -15.77
C ALA A 54 -5.02 -22.34 -15.58
N ASN A 55 -6.12 -23.02 -15.26
CA ASN A 55 -6.12 -24.47 -15.10
C ASN A 55 -5.77 -25.21 -16.40
N ARG A 56 -6.34 -24.77 -17.53
CA ARG A 56 -6.04 -25.37 -18.84
C ARG A 56 -4.56 -25.22 -19.23
N LEU A 57 -3.94 -24.10 -18.85
CA LEU A 57 -2.53 -23.82 -19.13
C LEU A 57 -1.58 -24.39 -18.08
N GLY A 58 -2.08 -25.05 -17.03
CA GLY A 58 -1.27 -25.58 -15.94
C GLY A 58 -0.56 -24.51 -15.11
N CYS A 59 -1.08 -23.29 -15.09
CA CYS A 59 -0.51 -22.19 -14.31
C CYS A 59 -0.76 -22.40 -12.81
N LYS A 60 0.26 -22.19 -11.97
CA LYS A 60 0.06 -22.08 -10.53
C LYS A 60 -0.81 -20.86 -10.23
N ILE A 61 -1.95 -21.07 -9.57
CA ILE A 61 -2.78 -19.97 -9.06
C ILE A 61 -2.28 -19.64 -7.66
N ILE A 62 -1.83 -18.41 -7.45
CA ILE A 62 -1.34 -17.94 -6.14
C ILE A 62 -2.43 -17.29 -5.30
N GLY A 63 -3.52 -16.87 -5.94
CA GLY A 63 -4.66 -16.30 -5.26
C GLY A 63 -5.67 -15.70 -6.23
N ARG A 64 -6.69 -15.06 -5.67
CA ARG A 64 -7.76 -14.42 -6.44
C ARG A 64 -8.08 -13.01 -5.94
N ILE A 65 -8.59 -12.19 -6.83
CA ILE A 65 -9.22 -10.91 -6.49
C ILE A 65 -10.61 -11.23 -5.94
N VAL A 66 -10.89 -10.76 -4.72
CA VAL A 66 -12.19 -10.99 -4.06
C VAL A 66 -13.11 -9.80 -4.28
N SER A 67 -12.59 -8.59 -4.10
CA SER A 67 -13.34 -7.35 -4.18
C SER A 67 -12.46 -6.18 -4.58
N PHE A 68 -13.07 -5.13 -5.14
CA PHE A 68 -12.43 -3.86 -5.41
C PHE A 68 -13.43 -2.73 -5.22
N ALA A 69 -12.99 -1.62 -4.62
CA ALA A 69 -13.81 -0.42 -4.47
C ALA A 69 -12.97 0.85 -4.63
N VAL A 70 -13.67 1.90 -5.09
CA VAL A 70 -13.14 3.27 -5.10
C VAL A 70 -14.09 4.14 -4.28
N ALA A 71 -13.54 5.00 -3.44
CA ALA A 71 -14.31 5.94 -2.63
C ALA A 71 -13.81 7.36 -2.85
N GLY A 72 -14.74 8.30 -3.05
CA GLY A 72 -14.45 9.72 -3.15
C GLY A 72 -14.17 10.36 -1.79
N VAL A 73 -13.21 11.29 -1.78
CA VAL A 73 -12.90 12.13 -0.62
C VAL A 73 -12.65 13.56 -1.09
N PRO A 74 -12.77 14.59 -0.24
CA PRO A 74 -12.45 15.96 -0.65
C PRO A 74 -11.01 16.06 -1.19
N PRO A 75 -10.78 16.69 -2.37
CA PRO A 75 -9.45 16.74 -3.00
C PRO A 75 -8.34 17.28 -2.08
N LYS A 76 -8.65 18.23 -1.21
CA LYS A 76 -7.69 18.81 -0.25
C LYS A 76 -7.11 17.81 0.75
N VAL A 77 -7.80 16.71 0.97
CA VAL A 77 -7.41 15.63 1.89
C VAL A 77 -7.35 14.28 1.17
N MET A 78 -7.02 14.29 -0.10
CA MET A 78 -6.92 13.10 -0.96
C MET A 78 -6.21 11.92 -0.29
N GLY A 79 -5.16 12.18 0.48
CA GLY A 79 -4.36 11.15 1.15
C GLY A 79 -5.13 10.21 2.08
N ILE A 80 -6.30 10.66 2.60
CA ILE A 80 -7.13 9.82 3.49
C ILE A 80 -8.03 8.82 2.75
N GLY A 81 -7.95 8.76 1.41
CA GLY A 81 -8.73 7.86 0.56
C GLY A 81 -8.80 6.41 1.05
N PRO A 82 -7.69 5.77 1.49
CA PRO A 82 -7.72 4.42 2.04
C PRO A 82 -8.69 4.21 3.19
N ALA A 83 -8.87 5.21 4.05
CA ALA A 83 -9.79 5.15 5.20
C ALA A 83 -11.27 4.99 4.81
N TYR A 84 -11.60 5.28 3.55
CA TYR A 84 -12.95 5.17 3.00
C TYR A 84 -13.07 4.03 1.97
N ALA A 85 -12.03 3.81 1.18
CA ALA A 85 -12.04 2.75 0.18
C ALA A 85 -11.96 1.35 0.80
N ILE A 86 -11.19 1.17 1.89
CA ILE A 86 -11.08 -0.12 2.57
C ILE A 86 -12.43 -0.62 3.08
N PRO A 87 -13.21 0.16 3.87
CA PRO A 87 -14.54 -0.29 4.28
C PRO A 87 -15.45 -0.64 3.12
N ALA A 88 -15.47 0.16 2.05
CA ALA A 88 -16.29 -0.11 0.87
C ALA A 88 -15.90 -1.42 0.17
N ALA A 89 -14.60 -1.72 0.05
CA ALA A 89 -14.13 -2.98 -0.53
C ALA A 89 -14.49 -4.19 0.34
N LEU A 90 -14.45 -4.05 1.66
CA LEU A 90 -14.82 -5.10 2.61
C LEU A 90 -16.33 -5.37 2.58
N GLU A 91 -17.14 -4.31 2.56
CA GLU A 91 -18.61 -4.42 2.44
C GLU A 91 -19.02 -5.18 1.18
N ASN A 92 -18.40 -4.89 0.04
CA ASN A 92 -18.69 -5.59 -1.22
C ASN A 92 -18.49 -7.11 -1.18
N CYS A 93 -17.71 -7.62 -0.23
CA CYS A 93 -17.45 -9.06 -0.10
C CYS A 93 -17.86 -9.65 1.25
N GLY A 94 -18.55 -8.88 2.09
CA GLY A 94 -19.07 -9.35 3.39
C GLY A 94 -17.99 -9.66 4.42
N LEU A 95 -16.81 -9.04 4.27
CA LEU A 95 -15.70 -9.16 5.22
C LEU A 95 -15.62 -7.93 6.13
N SER A 96 -14.94 -8.10 7.26
CA SER A 96 -14.62 -7.05 8.23
C SER A 96 -13.12 -6.79 8.30
N ILE A 97 -12.71 -5.72 8.97
CA ILE A 97 -11.29 -5.43 9.24
C ILE A 97 -10.60 -6.59 9.97
N ASN A 98 -11.32 -7.28 10.86
CA ASN A 98 -10.76 -8.38 11.65
C ASN A 98 -10.44 -9.62 10.82
N ASP A 99 -11.14 -9.82 9.71
CA ASP A 99 -10.93 -10.96 8.80
C ASP A 99 -9.66 -10.79 7.94
N ILE A 100 -9.10 -9.59 7.89
CA ILE A 100 -7.91 -9.29 7.11
C ILE A 100 -6.65 -9.60 7.92
N ASP A 101 -5.78 -10.39 7.32
CA ASP A 101 -4.51 -10.82 7.91
C ASP A 101 -3.38 -9.83 7.65
N ILE A 102 -3.34 -9.21 6.47
CA ILE A 102 -2.28 -8.30 6.03
C ILE A 102 -2.89 -7.09 5.32
N PHE A 103 -2.42 -5.90 5.70
CA PHE A 103 -2.75 -4.63 5.07
C PHE A 103 -1.51 -4.06 4.40
N GLU A 104 -1.59 -3.86 3.09
CA GLU A 104 -0.65 -3.06 2.32
C GLU A 104 -1.32 -1.70 2.05
N ILE A 105 -1.02 -0.71 2.85
CA ILE A 105 -1.53 0.66 2.71
C ILE A 105 -0.39 1.55 2.24
N ASN A 106 -0.54 2.17 1.09
CA ASN A 106 0.50 3.01 0.51
C ASN A 106 0.83 4.20 1.42
N GLU A 107 2.11 4.39 1.68
CA GLU A 107 2.65 5.47 2.50
C GLU A 107 3.18 6.60 1.60
N ALA A 108 2.28 7.28 0.87
CA ALA A 108 2.69 8.48 0.15
C ALA A 108 3.27 9.52 1.13
N PHE A 109 2.63 9.64 2.31
CA PHE A 109 3.06 10.44 3.45
C PHE A 109 2.72 9.71 4.75
N ALA A 110 3.57 9.79 5.76
CA ALA A 110 3.30 9.17 7.06
C ALA A 110 2.00 9.69 7.70
N SER A 111 1.70 10.98 7.53
CA SER A 111 0.49 11.61 8.08
C SER A 111 -0.80 10.95 7.57
N GLN A 112 -0.91 10.71 6.25
CA GLN A 112 -2.12 10.11 5.67
C GLN A 112 -2.24 8.61 5.97
N ALA A 113 -1.11 7.90 5.98
CA ALA A 113 -1.11 6.49 6.33
C ALA A 113 -1.50 6.29 7.79
N THR A 114 -0.91 7.06 8.71
CA THR A 114 -1.24 7.05 10.14
C THR A 114 -2.72 7.38 10.38
N TYR A 115 -3.25 8.39 9.70
CA TYR A 115 -4.68 8.71 9.80
C TYR A 115 -5.56 7.53 9.42
N SER A 116 -5.28 6.91 8.26
CA SER A 116 -6.07 5.80 7.76
C SER A 116 -6.00 4.58 8.68
N VAL A 117 -4.81 4.23 9.15
CA VAL A 117 -4.57 3.13 10.09
C VAL A 117 -5.32 3.33 11.40
N ASN A 118 -5.20 4.52 12.00
CA ASN A 118 -5.86 4.85 13.27
C ASN A 118 -7.39 4.88 13.11
N LYS A 119 -7.90 5.46 12.04
CA LYS A 119 -9.35 5.53 11.77
C LYS A 119 -9.97 4.15 11.59
N LEU A 120 -9.26 3.23 10.97
CA LEU A 120 -9.72 1.87 10.70
C LEU A 120 -9.43 0.89 11.83
N GLY A 121 -8.60 1.25 12.80
CA GLY A 121 -8.17 0.36 13.87
C GLY A 121 -7.28 -0.78 13.38
N VAL A 122 -6.49 -0.56 12.32
CA VAL A 122 -5.59 -1.58 11.76
C VAL A 122 -4.45 -1.87 12.74
N PRO A 123 -4.26 -3.13 13.16
CA PRO A 123 -3.15 -3.52 14.03
C PRO A 123 -1.79 -3.31 13.34
N LYS A 124 -0.82 -2.75 14.05
CA LYS A 124 0.51 -2.43 13.50
C LYS A 124 1.24 -3.65 12.94
N GLU A 125 1.08 -4.80 13.58
CA GLU A 125 1.70 -6.06 13.17
C GLU A 125 1.13 -6.64 11.88
N LYS A 126 -0.02 -6.14 11.44
CA LYS A 126 -0.66 -6.51 10.16
C LYS A 126 -0.35 -5.51 9.04
N LEU A 127 0.23 -4.35 9.36
CA LEU A 127 0.44 -3.25 8.42
C LEU A 127 1.80 -3.32 7.77
N ASN A 128 1.84 -3.32 6.42
CA ASN A 128 3.06 -3.20 5.61
C ASN A 128 4.23 -4.04 6.16
N PRO A 129 4.09 -5.36 6.36
CA PRO A 129 5.07 -6.16 7.09
C PRO A 129 6.45 -6.22 6.43
N LYS A 130 6.54 -5.83 5.16
CA LYS A 130 7.79 -5.73 4.40
C LYS A 130 8.27 -4.30 4.16
N GLY A 131 7.65 -3.34 4.85
CA GLY A 131 7.90 -1.91 4.66
C GLY A 131 6.96 -1.29 3.63
N GLY A 132 6.63 -0.02 3.82
CA GLY A 132 5.80 0.77 2.93
C GLY A 132 6.62 1.69 2.01
N ALA A 133 5.93 2.59 1.32
CA ALA A 133 6.52 3.43 0.29
C ALA A 133 7.56 4.45 0.80
N ILE A 134 7.52 4.81 2.10
CA ILE A 134 8.54 5.68 2.68
C ILE A 134 9.91 4.98 2.66
N ALA A 135 9.93 3.65 2.88
CA ALA A 135 11.15 2.86 2.82
C ALA A 135 11.51 2.41 1.39
N LEU A 136 10.51 2.06 0.57
CA LEU A 136 10.70 1.37 -0.72
C LEU A 136 10.59 2.30 -1.94
N GLY A 137 10.04 3.49 -1.78
CA GLY A 137 9.69 4.38 -2.89
C GLY A 137 8.25 4.21 -3.40
N HIS A 138 7.81 5.20 -4.19
CA HIS A 138 6.45 5.27 -4.74
C HIS A 138 6.46 5.61 -6.23
N PRO A 139 6.86 4.69 -7.10
CA PRO A 139 6.65 4.82 -8.55
C PRO A 139 5.15 4.75 -8.85
N LEU A 140 4.51 5.90 -9.08
CA LEU A 140 3.06 6.07 -9.07
C LEU A 140 2.30 5.00 -9.86
N GLY A 141 2.69 4.75 -11.10
CA GLY A 141 2.04 3.75 -11.97
C GLY A 141 2.33 2.29 -11.60
N MET A 142 3.37 2.03 -10.82
CA MET A 142 3.80 0.68 -10.44
C MET A 142 3.30 0.24 -9.06
N THR A 143 3.11 1.19 -8.15
CA THR A 143 2.93 0.91 -6.72
C THR A 143 1.79 -0.07 -6.43
N GLY A 144 0.64 0.05 -7.10
CA GLY A 144 -0.49 -0.86 -6.89
C GLY A 144 -0.14 -2.33 -7.19
N SER A 145 0.47 -2.59 -8.33
CA SER A 145 0.90 -3.95 -8.71
C SER A 145 2.03 -4.47 -7.81
N ARG A 146 2.99 -3.61 -7.41
CA ARG A 146 4.03 -3.96 -6.45
C ARG A 146 3.43 -4.40 -5.11
N MET A 147 2.48 -3.65 -4.58
CA MET A 147 1.82 -3.96 -3.31
C MET A 147 1.08 -5.30 -3.38
N ILE A 148 0.42 -5.60 -4.50
CA ILE A 148 -0.23 -6.91 -4.70
C ILE A 148 0.81 -8.03 -4.73
N CYS A 149 1.93 -7.86 -5.44
CA CYS A 149 3.02 -8.84 -5.45
C CYS A 149 3.55 -9.08 -4.03
N THR A 150 3.86 -8.02 -3.28
CA THR A 150 4.33 -8.11 -1.89
C THR A 150 3.30 -8.83 -1.01
N LEU A 151 2.03 -8.43 -1.10
CA LEU A 151 0.93 -9.02 -0.33
C LEU A 151 0.81 -10.53 -0.58
N MET A 152 0.74 -10.93 -1.85
CA MET A 152 0.51 -12.34 -2.20
C MET A 152 1.66 -13.25 -1.74
N HIS A 153 2.91 -12.80 -1.91
CA HIS A 153 4.07 -13.54 -1.42
C HIS A 153 4.12 -13.60 0.12
N GLU A 154 3.72 -12.53 0.80
CA GLU A 154 3.69 -12.51 2.27
C GLU A 154 2.57 -13.38 2.82
N LEU A 155 1.38 -13.39 2.20
CA LEU A 155 0.30 -14.34 2.53
C LEU A 155 0.75 -15.79 2.36
N GLU A 156 1.45 -16.12 1.25
CA GLU A 156 2.00 -17.46 1.01
C GLU A 156 3.04 -17.84 2.08
N ARG A 157 4.00 -16.96 2.34
CA ARG A 157 5.08 -17.18 3.32
C ARG A 157 4.56 -17.39 4.74
N THR A 158 3.53 -16.64 5.14
CA THR A 158 2.95 -16.68 6.49
C THR A 158 1.76 -17.63 6.61
N LYS A 159 1.37 -18.29 5.51
CA LYS A 159 0.19 -19.17 5.42
C LYS A 159 -1.11 -18.49 5.84
N LYS A 160 -1.18 -17.19 5.65
CA LYS A 160 -2.37 -16.37 5.90
C LYS A 160 -3.27 -16.35 4.66
N ARG A 161 -4.52 -15.93 4.84
CA ARG A 161 -5.54 -16.09 3.82
C ARG A 161 -5.90 -14.78 3.13
N PHE A 162 -6.36 -13.77 3.87
CA PHE A 162 -6.88 -12.54 3.31
C PHE A 162 -5.92 -11.38 3.47
N GLY A 163 -5.81 -10.60 2.41
CA GLY A 163 -5.07 -9.35 2.44
C GLY A 163 -5.76 -8.24 1.66
N ILE A 164 -5.42 -7.01 1.99
CA ILE A 164 -5.96 -5.83 1.34
C ILE A 164 -4.82 -4.92 0.87
N VAL A 165 -4.96 -4.38 -0.33
CA VAL A 165 -4.09 -3.34 -0.87
C VAL A 165 -4.90 -2.07 -1.01
N SER A 166 -4.38 -0.94 -0.55
CA SER A 166 -5.08 0.34 -0.68
C SER A 166 -4.12 1.50 -0.88
N MET A 167 -4.56 2.48 -1.66
CA MET A 167 -3.83 3.72 -1.89
C MET A 167 -4.78 4.89 -2.12
N CYS A 168 -4.29 6.10 -1.86
CA CYS A 168 -4.94 7.31 -2.32
C CYS A 168 -4.72 7.48 -3.84
N ILE A 169 -5.69 8.09 -4.49
CA ILE A 169 -5.66 8.38 -5.93
C ILE A 169 -5.84 9.88 -6.13
N GLY A 170 -5.15 10.43 -7.13
CA GLY A 170 -5.26 11.82 -7.51
C GLY A 170 -6.71 12.29 -7.68
N THR A 171 -6.93 13.59 -7.55
CA THR A 171 -8.24 14.28 -7.66
C THR A 171 -9.21 14.07 -6.50
N GLY A 172 -8.88 13.28 -5.49
CA GLY A 172 -9.71 13.09 -4.27
C GLY A 172 -10.43 11.76 -4.25
N MET A 173 -9.67 10.66 -4.34
CA MET A 173 -10.21 9.30 -4.23
C MET A 173 -9.27 8.39 -3.44
N GLY A 174 -9.79 7.27 -2.98
CA GLY A 174 -9.03 6.11 -2.55
C GLY A 174 -9.49 4.87 -3.30
N ALA A 175 -8.59 3.93 -3.52
CA ALA A 175 -8.93 2.59 -4.01
C ALA A 175 -8.49 1.54 -3.02
N ALA A 176 -9.24 0.43 -2.94
CA ALA A 176 -8.87 -0.74 -2.18
C ALA A 176 -9.26 -2.02 -2.92
N GLY A 177 -8.38 -3.01 -2.88
CA GLY A 177 -8.64 -4.35 -3.40
C GLY A 177 -8.42 -5.39 -2.31
N VAL A 178 -9.35 -6.33 -2.20
CA VAL A 178 -9.27 -7.50 -1.31
C VAL A 178 -8.80 -8.70 -2.11
N PHE A 179 -7.83 -9.41 -1.58
CA PHE A 179 -7.20 -10.57 -2.20
C PHE A 179 -7.24 -11.77 -1.26
N GLU A 180 -7.42 -12.95 -1.81
CA GLU A 180 -7.38 -14.21 -1.09
C GLU A 180 -6.29 -15.11 -1.67
N ARG A 181 -5.42 -15.64 -0.81
CA ARG A 181 -4.43 -16.66 -1.17
C ARG A 181 -5.12 -18.03 -1.35
N GLU A 182 -4.65 -18.80 -2.31
CA GLU A 182 -5.04 -20.20 -2.55
C GLU A 182 -3.94 -21.20 -2.21
#